data_1e6f99cbb73e33b79e47169ec79aef08
#
_entry.id   1e6f99cbb73e33b79e47169ec79aef08
#
_cell.length_a   1.000
_cell.length_b   1.000
_cell.length_c   1.000
_cell.angle_alpha   90.00
_cell.angle_beta   90.00
_cell.angle_gamma   90.00
#
_symmetry.space_group_name_H-M   'P 1'
#
loop_
_entity.id
_entity.type
_entity.pdbx_description
1 polymer ?
#
loop_
_entity_poly.entity_id
_entity_poly.type
_entity_poly.pdbx_seq_one_letter_code
_entity_poly.pdbx_strand_id
1 'polypeptide(L)'
;RGITVPIQRLAEATEAIAQGDLSVRIEAKATDEIGTLVESFNRMTADLQSSKTKVEEANVSLRQSNLELDRRRAYIETVVDTIAAGLLSIDRQGIITTFNPSAERMLGLWADRFRGRSANEVFKEYKLDLFQSVYDRMLVDQRDNIALEGQLDLQGRFLTIGVHCSRMKDESNKDLGFVLIFEDLSELIKAQKAAAWRE
;
A
#
# COMPACT_ATOMS: atom_id res chain seq x y z
N ARG A 1 -43.67 -34.04 37.52
CA ARG A 1 -43.35 -34.44 36.12
C ARG A 1 -43.29 -33.25 35.13
N GLY A 2 -43.80 -32.03 35.50
CA GLY A 2 -43.86 -30.88 34.57
C GLY A 2 -42.57 -30.10 34.37
N ILE A 3 -41.63 -30.09 35.33
CA ILE A 3 -40.44 -29.19 35.31
C ILE A 3 -39.17 -29.93 34.84
N THR A 4 -39.02 -31.20 35.11
CA THR A 4 -37.77 -31.97 34.89
C THR A 4 -37.44 -32.15 33.41
N VAL A 5 -38.41 -32.41 32.56
CA VAL A 5 -38.22 -32.64 31.13
C VAL A 5 -37.77 -31.38 30.39
N PRO A 6 -38.37 -30.20 30.58
CA PRO A 6 -37.89 -28.96 29.95
C PRO A 6 -36.46 -28.57 30.38
N ILE A 7 -36.12 -28.75 31.66
CA ILE A 7 -34.76 -28.44 32.17
C ILE A 7 -33.73 -29.38 31.55
N GLN A 8 -34.04 -30.67 31.42
CA GLN A 8 -33.13 -31.61 30.78
C GLN A 8 -32.89 -31.25 29.32
N ARG A 9 -33.94 -30.88 28.54
CA ARG A 9 -33.81 -30.42 27.15
C ARG A 9 -33.00 -29.14 27.05
N LEU A 10 -33.12 -28.19 27.98
CA LEU A 10 -32.29 -26.99 28.07
C LEU A 10 -30.83 -27.35 28.27
N ALA A 11 -30.52 -28.30 29.16
CA ALA A 11 -29.15 -28.74 29.40
C ALA A 11 -28.54 -29.39 28.13
N GLU A 12 -29.29 -30.31 27.51
CA GLU A 12 -28.86 -30.98 26.28
C GLU A 12 -28.65 -29.96 25.11
N ALA A 13 -29.57 -29.01 24.98
CA ALA A 13 -29.45 -27.95 23.98
C ALA A 13 -28.26 -27.00 24.24
N THR A 14 -27.98 -26.69 25.51
CA THR A 14 -26.82 -25.87 25.88
C THR A 14 -25.51 -26.58 25.57
N GLU A 15 -25.45 -27.90 25.76
CA GLU A 15 -24.27 -28.69 25.41
C GLU A 15 -24.06 -28.73 23.88
N ALA A 16 -25.13 -28.91 23.10
CA ALA A 16 -25.05 -28.84 21.63
C ALA A 16 -24.55 -27.48 21.13
N ILE A 17 -25.03 -26.36 21.72
CA ILE A 17 -24.54 -25.01 21.42
C ILE A 17 -23.06 -24.88 21.75
N ALA A 18 -22.63 -25.40 22.91
CA ALA A 18 -21.21 -25.38 23.29
C ALA A 18 -20.32 -26.16 22.29
N GLN A 19 -20.86 -27.17 21.63
CA GLN A 19 -20.21 -27.93 20.56
C GLN A 19 -20.33 -27.24 19.18
N GLY A 20 -21.00 -26.09 19.11
CA GLY A 20 -21.11 -25.25 17.89
C GLY A 20 -22.37 -25.46 17.07
N ASP A 21 -23.29 -26.34 17.51
CA ASP A 21 -24.59 -26.53 16.84
C ASP A 21 -25.58 -25.46 17.32
N LEU A 22 -25.71 -24.38 16.57
CA LEU A 22 -26.63 -23.28 16.83
C LEU A 22 -28.00 -23.48 16.16
N SER A 23 -28.24 -24.63 15.52
CA SER A 23 -29.53 -24.93 14.88
C SER A 23 -30.58 -25.43 15.85
N VAL A 24 -30.17 -25.79 17.06
CA VAL A 24 -31.03 -26.36 18.10
C VAL A 24 -32.12 -25.38 18.50
N ARG A 25 -33.37 -25.87 18.57
CA ARG A 25 -34.54 -25.14 19.06
C ARG A 25 -35.26 -26.02 20.06
N ILE A 26 -35.69 -25.44 21.16
CA ILE A 26 -36.44 -26.13 22.19
C ILE A 26 -37.92 -25.80 22.02
N GLU A 27 -38.73 -26.84 21.82
CA GLU A 27 -40.17 -26.67 21.84
C GLU A 27 -40.67 -26.90 23.28
N ALA A 28 -41.24 -25.86 23.89
CA ALA A 28 -41.90 -25.98 25.18
C ALA A 28 -43.32 -25.41 25.10
N LYS A 29 -44.28 -26.20 25.44
CA LYS A 29 -45.69 -25.80 25.58
C LYS A 29 -46.01 -25.31 26.97
N ALA A 30 -45.03 -24.69 27.65
CA ALA A 30 -45.20 -24.18 29.00
C ALA A 30 -45.55 -22.69 28.92
N THR A 31 -46.54 -22.26 29.71
CA THR A 31 -47.01 -20.87 29.85
C THR A 31 -46.58 -20.25 31.17
N ASP A 32 -45.62 -20.86 31.83
CA ASP A 32 -45.04 -20.49 33.12
C ASP A 32 -43.61 -19.91 32.95
N GLU A 33 -42.86 -19.77 34.02
CA GLU A 33 -41.49 -19.27 34.01
C GLU A 33 -40.55 -20.11 33.14
N ILE A 34 -40.83 -21.41 32.99
CA ILE A 34 -40.08 -22.32 32.13
C ILE A 34 -40.31 -21.99 30.67
N GLY A 35 -41.54 -21.61 30.28
CA GLY A 35 -41.85 -21.13 28.94
C GLY A 35 -41.05 -19.86 28.59
N THR A 36 -41.00 -18.90 29.49
CA THR A 36 -40.21 -17.67 29.33
C THR A 36 -38.72 -17.95 29.21
N LEU A 37 -38.20 -18.90 29.97
CA LEU A 37 -36.80 -19.34 29.92
C LEU A 37 -36.47 -19.96 28.55
N VAL A 38 -37.31 -20.83 28.02
CA VAL A 38 -37.16 -21.48 26.69
C VAL A 38 -37.21 -20.43 25.59
N GLU A 39 -38.12 -19.47 25.63
CA GLU A 39 -38.19 -18.39 24.63
C GLU A 39 -36.91 -17.55 24.66
N SER A 40 -36.42 -17.19 25.84
CA SER A 40 -35.18 -16.43 26.00
C SER A 40 -33.97 -17.21 25.47
N PHE A 41 -33.89 -18.51 25.74
CA PHE A 41 -32.88 -19.39 25.24
C PHE A 41 -32.89 -19.47 23.69
N ASN A 42 -34.08 -19.68 23.09
CA ASN A 42 -34.22 -19.74 21.64
C ASN A 42 -33.86 -18.40 20.98
N ARG A 43 -34.20 -17.26 21.60
CA ARG A 43 -33.79 -15.93 21.12
C ARG A 43 -32.30 -15.78 21.19
N MET A 44 -31.65 -16.13 22.28
CA MET A 44 -30.20 -16.08 22.43
C MET A 44 -29.51 -16.94 21.36
N THR A 45 -30.01 -18.15 21.12
CA THR A 45 -29.44 -19.04 20.07
C THR A 45 -29.59 -18.45 18.68
N ALA A 46 -30.73 -17.80 18.38
CA ALA A 46 -30.95 -17.09 17.12
C ALA A 46 -29.98 -15.92 16.93
N ASP A 47 -29.75 -15.14 18.00
CA ASP A 47 -28.82 -14.02 18.00
C ASP A 47 -27.38 -14.47 17.82
N LEU A 48 -26.99 -15.58 18.47
CA LEU A 48 -25.66 -16.21 18.29
C LEU A 48 -25.47 -16.70 16.84
N GLN A 49 -26.48 -17.38 16.27
CA GLN A 49 -26.42 -17.82 14.87
C GLN A 49 -26.27 -16.63 13.91
N SER A 50 -27.06 -15.56 14.10
CA SER A 50 -26.98 -14.34 13.28
C SER A 50 -25.61 -13.68 13.42
N SER A 51 -25.08 -13.58 14.64
CA SER A 51 -23.75 -13.01 14.88
C SER A 51 -22.64 -13.84 14.23
N LYS A 52 -22.71 -15.16 14.33
CA LYS A 52 -21.78 -16.08 13.66
C LYS A 52 -21.77 -15.86 12.14
N THR A 53 -22.95 -15.83 11.53
CA THR A 53 -23.06 -15.60 10.06
C THR A 53 -22.46 -14.24 9.68
N LYS A 54 -22.76 -13.17 10.42
CA LYS A 54 -22.18 -11.85 10.16
C LYS A 54 -20.66 -11.84 10.26
N VAL A 55 -20.08 -12.55 11.22
CA VAL A 55 -18.63 -12.66 11.37
C VAL A 55 -18.03 -13.45 10.20
N GLU A 56 -18.67 -14.53 9.77
CA GLU A 56 -18.23 -15.32 8.63
C GLU A 56 -18.27 -14.49 7.33
N GLU A 57 -19.35 -13.76 7.07
CA GLU A 57 -19.48 -12.85 5.91
C GLU A 57 -18.44 -11.74 5.95
N ALA A 58 -18.22 -11.11 7.12
CA ALA A 58 -17.20 -10.09 7.29
C ALA A 58 -15.78 -10.64 7.04
N ASN A 59 -15.47 -11.85 7.50
CA ASN A 59 -14.20 -12.51 7.25
C ASN A 59 -13.98 -12.80 5.75
N VAL A 60 -15.01 -13.27 5.05
CA VAL A 60 -14.93 -13.50 3.60
C VAL A 60 -14.67 -12.17 2.87
N SER A 61 -15.42 -11.13 3.20
CA SER A 61 -15.25 -9.79 2.61
C SER A 61 -13.86 -9.23 2.88
N LEU A 62 -13.36 -9.35 4.11
CA LEU A 62 -12.03 -8.90 4.49
C LEU A 62 -10.93 -9.62 3.71
N ARG A 63 -11.05 -10.95 3.56
CA ARG A 63 -10.09 -11.74 2.76
C ARG A 63 -10.09 -11.32 1.30
N GLN A 64 -11.26 -11.08 0.72
CA GLN A 64 -11.36 -10.61 -0.66
C GLN A 64 -10.72 -9.23 -0.84
N SER A 65 -10.99 -8.29 0.06
CA SER A 65 -10.39 -6.96 0.04
C SER A 65 -8.86 -7.01 0.17
N ASN A 66 -8.34 -7.86 1.06
CA ASN A 66 -6.89 -8.03 1.21
C ASN A 66 -6.25 -8.59 -0.07
N LEU A 67 -6.86 -9.61 -0.70
CA LEU A 67 -6.36 -10.16 -1.97
C LEU A 67 -6.38 -9.12 -3.09
N GLU A 68 -7.39 -8.26 -3.13
CA GLU A 68 -7.46 -7.18 -4.13
C GLU A 68 -6.37 -6.13 -3.89
N LEU A 69 -6.15 -5.74 -2.63
CA LEU A 69 -5.07 -4.81 -2.27
C LEU A 69 -3.69 -5.38 -2.63
N ASP A 70 -3.43 -6.65 -2.34
CA ASP A 70 -2.18 -7.31 -2.69
C ASP A 70 -1.96 -7.35 -4.22
N ARG A 71 -3.02 -7.65 -4.99
CA ARG A 71 -2.94 -7.60 -6.46
C ARG A 71 -2.66 -6.21 -7.00
N ARG A 72 -3.33 -5.18 -6.46
CA ARG A 72 -3.10 -3.79 -6.86
C ARG A 72 -1.67 -3.36 -6.54
N ARG A 73 -1.18 -3.73 -5.36
CA ARG A 73 0.20 -3.44 -4.96
C ARG A 73 1.21 -4.10 -5.89
N ALA A 74 1.07 -5.40 -6.14
CA ALA A 74 1.95 -6.14 -7.05
C ALA A 74 1.91 -5.56 -8.48
N TYR A 75 0.73 -5.13 -8.95
CA TYR A 75 0.59 -4.47 -10.25
C TYR A 75 1.35 -3.15 -10.30
N ILE A 76 1.20 -2.28 -9.28
CA ILE A 76 1.91 -0.99 -9.21
C ILE A 76 3.42 -1.23 -9.16
N GLU A 77 3.90 -2.17 -8.34
CA GLU A 77 5.32 -2.54 -8.26
C GLU A 77 5.83 -2.98 -9.65
N THR A 78 5.11 -3.85 -10.35
CA THR A 78 5.48 -4.30 -11.69
C THR A 78 5.54 -3.12 -12.67
N VAL A 79 4.56 -2.22 -12.65
CA VAL A 79 4.55 -1.03 -13.52
C VAL A 79 5.77 -0.15 -13.25
N VAL A 80 6.04 0.16 -11.97
CA VAL A 80 7.21 0.97 -11.57
C VAL A 80 8.53 0.31 -11.99
N ASP A 81 8.63 -1.01 -11.88
CA ASP A 81 9.84 -1.76 -12.24
C ASP A 81 10.07 -1.87 -13.76
N THR A 82 9.00 -1.80 -14.56
CA THR A 82 9.06 -1.90 -16.02
C THR A 82 9.26 -0.55 -16.72
N ILE A 83 9.04 0.57 -16.03
CA ILE A 83 9.31 1.90 -16.58
C ILE A 83 10.80 2.02 -16.88
N ALA A 84 11.14 2.43 -18.12
CA ALA A 84 12.53 2.62 -18.55
C ALA A 84 13.21 3.83 -17.84
N ALA A 85 12.42 4.77 -17.34
CA ALA A 85 12.92 5.91 -16.58
C ALA A 85 13.33 5.53 -15.15
N GLY A 86 14.35 6.16 -14.62
CA GLY A 86 14.71 6.09 -13.22
C GLY A 86 13.66 6.82 -12.38
N LEU A 87 13.22 6.20 -11.29
CA LEU A 87 12.26 6.77 -10.36
C LEU A 87 12.83 6.76 -8.95
N LEU A 88 12.77 7.92 -8.30
CA LEU A 88 13.14 8.14 -6.91
C LEU A 88 12.05 8.95 -6.21
N SER A 89 11.56 8.47 -5.07
CA SER A 89 10.62 9.24 -4.25
C SER A 89 11.22 9.58 -2.88
N ILE A 90 10.85 10.77 -2.40
CA ILE A 90 11.31 11.35 -1.14
C ILE A 90 10.07 11.72 -0.35
N ASP A 91 9.99 11.29 0.91
CA ASP A 91 8.88 11.64 1.78
C ASP A 91 8.98 13.07 2.34
N ARG A 92 8.00 13.45 3.15
CA ARG A 92 7.96 14.78 3.79
C ARG A 92 9.09 15.05 4.76
N GLN A 93 9.75 14.01 5.26
CA GLN A 93 10.90 14.08 6.16
C GLN A 93 12.23 14.17 5.40
N GLY A 94 12.18 14.14 4.07
CA GLY A 94 13.37 14.15 3.22
C GLY A 94 14.04 12.78 3.10
N ILE A 95 13.33 11.70 3.43
CA ILE A 95 13.84 10.33 3.36
C ILE A 95 13.46 9.71 2.02
N ILE A 96 14.41 9.05 1.38
CA ILE A 96 14.18 8.32 0.12
C ILE A 96 13.37 7.06 0.43
N THR A 97 12.19 6.94 -0.18
CA THR A 97 11.28 5.81 0.03
C THR A 97 11.28 4.84 -1.13
N THR A 98 11.47 5.32 -2.36
CA THR A 98 11.51 4.49 -3.57
C THR A 98 12.75 4.78 -4.39
N PHE A 99 13.33 3.74 -4.95
CA PHE A 99 14.41 3.78 -5.95
C PHE A 99 14.23 2.54 -6.83
N ASN A 100 13.78 2.73 -8.07
CA ASN A 100 13.38 1.61 -8.92
C ASN A 100 14.58 0.94 -9.62
N PRO A 101 14.42 -0.28 -10.15
CA PRO A 101 15.51 -0.99 -10.84
C PRO A 101 16.08 -0.25 -12.05
N SER A 102 15.28 0.59 -12.72
CA SER A 102 15.79 1.42 -13.82
C SER A 102 16.73 2.50 -13.32
N ALA A 103 16.44 3.12 -12.18
CA ALA A 103 17.36 4.04 -11.50
C ALA A 103 18.67 3.36 -11.11
N GLU A 104 18.60 2.13 -10.58
CA GLU A 104 19.80 1.34 -10.26
C GLU A 104 20.68 1.11 -11.49
N ARG A 105 20.08 0.65 -12.59
CA ARG A 105 20.82 0.39 -13.85
C ARG A 105 21.40 1.67 -14.43
N MET A 106 20.64 2.76 -14.41
CA MET A 106 21.06 4.03 -15.00
C MET A 106 22.22 4.67 -14.25
N LEU A 107 22.11 4.73 -12.92
CA LEU A 107 23.12 5.34 -12.06
C LEU A 107 24.26 4.38 -11.65
N GLY A 108 24.09 3.07 -11.84
CA GLY A 108 25.04 2.06 -11.36
C GLY A 108 25.08 1.97 -9.82
N LEU A 109 24.00 2.28 -9.17
CA LEU A 109 23.89 2.36 -7.71
C LEU A 109 22.73 1.47 -7.22
N TRP A 110 22.85 0.87 -6.02
CA TRP A 110 21.88 -0.09 -5.51
C TRP A 110 20.86 0.58 -4.59
N ALA A 111 19.58 0.18 -4.70
CA ALA A 111 18.48 0.72 -3.92
C ALA A 111 18.71 0.66 -2.39
N ASP A 112 19.35 -0.39 -1.91
CA ASP A 112 19.66 -0.56 -0.47
C ASP A 112 20.58 0.54 0.10
N ARG A 113 21.32 1.21 -0.78
CA ARG A 113 22.17 2.35 -0.42
C ARG A 113 21.41 3.66 -0.33
N PHE A 114 20.19 3.70 -0.85
CA PHE A 114 19.36 4.89 -0.96
C PHE A 114 18.15 4.84 -0.03
N ARG A 115 17.40 3.75 -0.05
CA ARG A 115 16.14 3.63 0.71
C ARG A 115 16.37 3.82 2.21
N GLY A 116 15.48 4.61 2.83
CA GLY A 116 15.52 4.88 4.27
C GLY A 116 16.57 5.89 4.68
N ARG A 117 17.31 6.50 3.75
CA ARG A 117 18.33 7.52 4.03
C ARG A 117 17.87 8.91 3.60
N SER A 118 18.48 9.92 4.19
CA SER A 118 18.25 11.32 3.81
C SER A 118 18.68 11.59 2.37
N ALA A 119 17.80 12.18 1.58
CA ALA A 119 18.10 12.57 0.20
C ALA A 119 19.32 13.50 0.12
N ASN A 120 19.41 14.49 1.02
CA ASN A 120 20.54 15.41 1.06
C ASN A 120 21.88 14.71 1.32
N GLU A 121 21.91 13.72 2.23
CA GLU A 121 23.13 12.97 2.51
C GLU A 121 23.55 12.12 1.32
N VAL A 122 22.59 11.40 0.73
CA VAL A 122 22.81 10.50 -0.40
C VAL A 122 23.26 11.30 -1.64
N PHE A 123 22.61 12.41 -1.95
CA PHE A 123 22.97 13.21 -3.13
C PHE A 123 24.38 13.79 -3.01
N LYS A 124 24.79 14.21 -1.81
CA LYS A 124 26.15 14.68 -1.55
C LYS A 124 27.18 13.55 -1.60
N GLU A 125 26.89 12.40 -0.98
CA GLU A 125 27.79 11.24 -0.93
C GLU A 125 28.12 10.72 -2.33
N TYR A 126 27.10 10.63 -3.21
CA TYR A 126 27.24 10.12 -4.56
C TYR A 126 27.45 11.21 -5.62
N LYS A 127 27.64 12.47 -5.22
CA LYS A 127 27.84 13.63 -6.11
C LYS A 127 26.74 13.78 -7.16
N LEU A 128 25.50 13.60 -6.74
CA LEU A 128 24.33 13.75 -7.58
C LEU A 128 23.85 15.21 -7.59
N ASP A 129 24.70 16.13 -8.01
CA ASP A 129 24.49 17.58 -7.90
C ASP A 129 23.23 18.06 -8.63
N LEU A 130 22.89 17.42 -9.75
CA LEU A 130 21.68 17.73 -10.50
C LEU A 130 20.42 17.40 -9.68
N PHE A 131 20.40 16.24 -9.01
CA PHE A 131 19.28 15.85 -8.12
C PHE A 131 19.19 16.79 -6.91
N GLN A 132 20.33 17.14 -6.30
CA GLN A 132 20.37 18.10 -5.21
C GLN A 132 19.78 19.45 -5.65
N SER A 133 20.21 19.96 -6.83
CA SER A 133 19.73 21.24 -7.36
C SER A 133 18.23 21.25 -7.62
N VAL A 134 17.68 20.15 -8.16
CA VAL A 134 16.24 20.01 -8.38
C VAL A 134 15.48 19.96 -7.06
N TYR A 135 15.97 19.18 -6.11
CA TYR A 135 15.36 19.02 -4.79
C TYR A 135 15.36 20.35 -4.01
N ASP A 136 16.48 21.05 -3.96
CA ASP A 136 16.59 22.34 -3.29
C ASP A 136 15.62 23.38 -3.88
N ARG A 137 15.50 23.43 -5.21
CA ARG A 137 14.55 24.33 -5.88
C ARG A 137 13.10 23.98 -5.54
N MET A 138 12.76 22.70 -5.46
CA MET A 138 11.40 22.27 -5.06
C MET A 138 11.06 22.70 -3.62
N LEU A 139 12.04 22.71 -2.74
CA LEU A 139 11.87 23.17 -1.36
C LEU A 139 11.68 24.69 -1.27
N VAL A 140 12.42 25.47 -2.07
CA VAL A 140 12.44 26.94 -2.02
C VAL A 140 11.30 27.56 -2.83
N ASP A 141 11.12 27.13 -4.08
CA ASP A 141 10.23 27.82 -5.05
C ASP A 141 8.74 27.50 -4.86
N GLN A 142 8.37 26.58 -3.98
CA GLN A 142 7.01 26.10 -3.74
C GLN A 142 6.26 25.70 -5.03
N ARG A 143 6.98 25.35 -6.09
CA ARG A 143 6.41 24.89 -7.36
C ARG A 143 5.90 23.46 -7.21
N ASP A 144 4.90 23.13 -8.00
CA ASP A 144 4.38 21.74 -8.02
C ASP A 144 5.25 20.82 -8.88
N ASN A 145 6.01 21.35 -9.82
CA ASN A 145 6.94 20.60 -10.66
C ASN A 145 8.12 21.45 -11.13
N ILE A 146 9.25 20.81 -11.36
CA ILE A 146 10.47 21.39 -11.96
C ILE A 146 11.08 20.34 -12.88
N ALA A 147 11.54 20.76 -14.07
CA ALA A 147 12.35 19.94 -14.96
C ALA A 147 13.69 20.59 -15.21
N LEU A 148 14.77 19.83 -15.12
CA LEU A 148 16.13 20.27 -15.44
C LEU A 148 16.83 19.19 -16.25
N GLU A 149 17.72 19.62 -17.14
CA GLU A 149 18.65 18.75 -17.83
C GLU A 149 20.07 19.07 -17.40
N GLY A 150 20.92 18.09 -17.32
CA GLY A 150 22.31 18.27 -16.92
C GLY A 150 23.15 17.02 -17.11
N GLN A 151 24.44 17.17 -16.86
CA GLN A 151 25.37 16.06 -16.87
C GLN A 151 25.66 15.59 -15.46
N LEU A 152 25.70 14.28 -15.30
CA LEU A 152 26.21 13.61 -14.10
C LEU A 152 27.54 12.95 -14.43
N ASP A 153 28.51 13.12 -13.57
CA ASP A 153 29.76 12.35 -13.59
C ASP A 153 29.69 11.24 -12.55
N LEU A 154 29.46 10.02 -13.01
CA LEU A 154 29.43 8.82 -12.19
C LEU A 154 30.79 8.11 -12.30
N GLN A 155 31.76 8.61 -11.56
CA GLN A 155 33.13 8.05 -11.50
C GLN A 155 33.82 7.92 -12.88
N GLY A 156 33.67 8.96 -13.72
CA GLY A 156 34.24 9.02 -15.07
C GLY A 156 33.29 8.58 -16.19
N ARG A 157 32.08 8.14 -15.86
CA ARG A 157 30.99 7.92 -16.80
C ARG A 157 30.09 9.16 -16.83
N PHE A 158 30.14 9.89 -17.92
CA PHE A 158 29.28 11.05 -18.12
C PHE A 158 27.94 10.64 -18.71
N LEU A 159 26.87 10.94 -17.97
CA LEU A 159 25.49 10.76 -18.43
C LEU A 159 24.84 12.13 -18.60
N THR A 160 24.17 12.36 -19.72
CA THR A 160 23.25 13.49 -19.84
C THR A 160 21.86 13.05 -19.44
N ILE A 161 21.34 13.57 -18.34
CA ILE A 161 20.05 13.18 -17.79
C ILE A 161 19.07 14.35 -17.83
N GLY A 162 17.83 14.06 -18.21
CA GLY A 162 16.68 14.90 -17.90
C GLY A 162 16.07 14.46 -16.58
N VAL A 163 15.87 15.37 -15.63
CA VAL A 163 15.22 15.12 -14.35
C VAL A 163 13.95 15.94 -14.27
N HIS A 164 12.85 15.28 -13.98
CA HIS A 164 11.56 15.89 -13.68
C HIS A 164 11.19 15.59 -12.23
N CYS A 165 11.00 16.62 -11.44
CA CYS A 165 10.57 16.51 -10.05
C CYS A 165 9.17 17.06 -9.87
N SER A 166 8.30 16.31 -9.24
CA SER A 166 6.92 16.70 -8.96
C SER A 166 6.61 16.50 -7.47
N ARG A 167 5.79 17.41 -6.93
CA ARG A 167 5.25 17.30 -5.57
C ARG A 167 4.13 16.27 -5.57
N MET A 168 4.20 15.31 -4.65
CA MET A 168 3.15 14.33 -4.42
C MET A 168 2.16 14.87 -3.39
N LYS A 169 0.86 14.76 -3.67
CA LYS A 169 -0.23 15.15 -2.76
C LYS A 169 -1.24 14.01 -2.65
N ASP A 170 -1.86 13.86 -1.49
CA ASP A 170 -2.99 12.95 -1.31
C ASP A 170 -4.31 13.55 -1.83
N GLU A 171 -5.39 12.77 -1.75
CA GLU A 171 -6.73 13.20 -2.15
C GLU A 171 -7.24 14.43 -1.39
N SER A 172 -6.72 14.69 -0.20
CA SER A 172 -6.99 15.85 0.64
C SER A 172 -6.06 17.04 0.36
N ASN A 173 -5.28 17.00 -0.74
CA ASN A 173 -4.27 17.99 -1.12
C ASN A 173 -3.14 18.18 -0.08
N LYS A 174 -2.92 17.19 0.78
CA LYS A 174 -1.86 17.19 1.78
C LYS A 174 -0.57 16.70 1.12
N ASP A 175 0.52 17.42 1.36
CA ASP A 175 1.85 17.09 0.84
C ASP A 175 2.32 15.71 1.34
N LEU A 176 2.74 14.85 0.42
CA LEU A 176 3.32 13.52 0.68
C LEU A 176 4.82 13.48 0.44
N GLY A 177 5.39 14.54 -0.15
CA GLY A 177 6.79 14.61 -0.53
C GLY A 177 6.98 14.83 -2.02
N PHE A 178 8.05 14.27 -2.58
CA PHE A 178 8.47 14.50 -3.96
C PHE A 178 8.72 13.20 -4.69
N VAL A 179 8.46 13.22 -5.99
CA VAL A 179 8.90 12.17 -6.92
C VAL A 179 9.80 12.77 -7.98
N LEU A 180 10.96 12.15 -8.19
CA LEU A 180 11.90 12.47 -9.26
C LEU A 180 11.85 11.36 -10.28
N ILE A 181 11.60 11.73 -11.53
CA ILE A 181 11.67 10.85 -12.68
C ILE A 181 12.82 11.34 -13.54
N PHE A 182 13.68 10.46 -13.99
CA PHE A 182 14.84 10.85 -14.79
C PHE A 182 15.15 9.84 -15.90
N GLU A 183 15.66 10.35 -16.99
CA GLU A 183 15.94 9.60 -18.22
C GLU A 183 17.34 9.90 -18.71
N ASP A 184 18.01 8.90 -19.30
CA ASP A 184 19.28 9.06 -19.98
C ASP A 184 19.04 9.61 -21.40
N LEU A 185 19.40 10.85 -21.59
CA LEU A 185 19.27 11.57 -22.87
C LEU A 185 20.55 11.49 -23.74
N SER A 186 21.56 10.74 -23.31
CA SER A 186 22.89 10.73 -23.97
C SER A 186 22.81 10.28 -25.41
N GLU A 187 22.05 9.22 -25.71
CA GLU A 187 21.88 8.73 -27.10
C GLU A 187 21.04 9.69 -27.97
N LEU A 188 20.00 10.29 -27.39
CA LEU A 188 19.15 11.27 -28.07
C LEU A 188 19.97 12.49 -28.50
N ILE A 189 20.79 13.03 -27.59
CA ILE A 189 21.63 14.19 -27.86
C ILE A 189 22.72 13.87 -28.89
N LYS A 190 23.33 12.67 -28.81
CA LYS A 190 24.28 12.23 -29.86
C LYS A 190 23.63 12.15 -31.22
N ALA A 191 22.43 11.58 -31.31
CA ALA A 191 21.70 11.48 -32.56
C ALA A 191 21.33 12.87 -33.15
N GLN A 192 20.87 13.79 -32.31
CA GLN A 192 20.56 15.16 -32.71
C GLN A 192 21.80 15.90 -33.22
N LYS A 193 22.94 15.80 -32.49
CA LYS A 193 24.21 16.39 -32.96
C LYS A 193 24.66 15.79 -34.30
N ALA A 194 24.59 14.48 -34.47
CA ALA A 194 24.96 13.82 -35.72
C ALA A 194 24.05 14.23 -36.88
N ALA A 195 22.77 14.52 -36.66
CA ALA A 195 21.87 15.05 -37.68
C ALA A 195 22.21 16.50 -38.06
N ALA A 196 22.51 17.35 -37.07
CA ALA A 196 22.87 18.74 -37.30
C ALA A 196 24.24 18.93 -38.00
N TRP A 197 25.12 17.94 -37.99
CA TRP A 197 26.41 17.96 -38.71
C TRP A 197 26.30 17.49 -40.17
N ARG A 198 25.12 17.09 -40.65
CA ARG A 198 24.87 16.66 -42.05
C ARG A 198 24.19 17.71 -42.94
N GLU A 199 23.80 18.83 -42.35
CA GLU A 199 23.35 20.05 -43.05
C GLU A 199 24.52 21.03 -43.22
#